data_0ddaa0dcba117270f51a0d462f47ceb3
#
_entry.id   0ddaa0dcba117270f51a0d462f47ceb3
#
_cell.length_a   1.000
_cell.length_b   1.000
_cell.length_c   1.000
_cell.angle_alpha   90.00
_cell.angle_beta   90.00
_cell.angle_gamma   90.00
#
_symmetry.space_group_name_H-M   'P 1'
#
loop_
_entity.id
_entity.type
_entity.pdbx_description
1 polymer ?
#
loop_
_entity_poly.entity_id
_entity_poly.type
_entity_poly.pdbx_seq_one_letter_code
_entity_poly.pdbx_strand_id
1 'polypeptide(L)'
;SLFYLFSKNQKIKALRSLETVGLLEKSYSRSDELSGGQRQRIGIARAIIKKPLLLLADEPVASLDPKAANLILSLLKRINQDFGTTILCNLHQVDLAKKYSDRIVGLKDGKIIFDENSSKINTTNLEKIYT
;
A
#
# COMPACT_ATOMS: atom_id res chain seq x y z
N SER A 1 2.86 -13.78 28.60
CA SER A 1 3.17 -12.98 27.40
C SER A 1 2.72 -13.74 26.16
N LEU A 2 1.91 -13.10 25.31
CA LEU A 2 1.40 -13.67 24.05
C LEU A 2 2.53 -14.19 23.13
N PHE A 3 3.75 -13.71 23.34
CA PHE A 3 4.95 -14.06 22.57
C PHE A 3 5.36 -15.55 22.70
N TYR A 4 4.93 -16.24 23.75
CA TYR A 4 5.22 -17.66 23.94
C TYR A 4 4.30 -18.58 23.09
N LEU A 5 3.19 -18.04 22.57
CA LEU A 5 2.21 -18.80 21.76
C LEU A 5 2.63 -19.01 20.30
N PHE A 6 3.67 -18.31 19.82
CA PHE A 6 4.09 -18.38 18.43
C PHE A 6 5.36 -19.21 18.27
N SER A 7 5.37 -20.08 17.25
CA SER A 7 6.56 -20.85 16.89
C SER A 7 7.71 -19.93 16.45
N LYS A 8 8.95 -20.42 16.55
CA LYS A 8 10.15 -19.70 16.08
C LYS A 8 9.99 -19.23 14.62
N ASN A 9 9.41 -20.08 13.77
CA ASN A 9 9.21 -19.79 12.36
C ASN A 9 8.20 -18.65 12.12
N GLN A 10 7.12 -18.60 12.90
CA GLN A 10 6.14 -17.50 12.85
C GLN A 10 6.76 -16.18 13.28
N LYS A 11 7.59 -16.20 14.33
CA LYS A 11 8.31 -15.01 14.80
C LYS A 11 9.26 -14.46 13.72
N ILE A 12 10.04 -15.33 13.08
CA ILE A 12 10.95 -14.96 11.99
C ILE A 12 10.17 -14.34 10.82
N LYS A 13 9.03 -14.91 10.41
CA LYS A 13 8.19 -14.35 9.35
C LYS A 13 7.66 -12.96 9.72
N ALA A 14 7.23 -12.77 10.97
CA ALA A 14 6.76 -11.47 11.45
C ALA A 14 7.89 -10.42 11.44
N LEU A 15 9.06 -10.75 11.95
CA LEU A 15 10.22 -9.84 11.95
C LEU A 15 10.66 -9.46 10.53
N ARG A 16 10.69 -10.41 9.59
CA ARG A 16 11.00 -10.11 8.17
C ARG A 16 9.96 -9.19 7.53
N SER A 17 8.67 -9.35 7.83
CA SER A 17 7.65 -8.44 7.31
C SER A 17 7.76 -7.03 7.92
N LEU A 18 8.15 -6.91 9.21
CA LEU A 18 8.46 -5.63 9.83
C LEU A 18 9.70 -4.96 9.22
N GLU A 19 10.73 -5.74 8.93
CA GLU A 19 11.92 -5.26 8.22
C GLU A 19 11.57 -4.71 6.83
N THR A 20 10.75 -5.44 6.07
CA THR A 20 10.28 -5.00 4.74
C THR A 20 9.60 -3.63 4.79
N VAL A 21 8.85 -3.34 5.84
CA VAL A 21 8.17 -2.04 5.99
C VAL A 21 8.98 -1.01 6.78
N GLY A 22 10.24 -1.32 7.14
CA GLY A 22 11.15 -0.43 7.86
C GLY A 22 10.71 -0.13 9.29
N LEU A 23 10.21 -1.14 10.01
CA LEU A 23 9.74 -1.01 11.39
C LEU A 23 10.28 -2.12 12.30
N LEU A 24 11.43 -2.72 11.96
CA LEU A 24 12.00 -3.80 12.76
C LEU A 24 12.29 -3.35 14.21
N GLU A 25 12.79 -2.14 14.39
CA GLU A 25 13.09 -1.55 15.71
C GLU A 25 11.84 -1.33 16.57
N LYS A 26 10.66 -1.32 15.94
CA LYS A 26 9.36 -1.18 16.61
C LYS A 26 8.68 -2.52 16.94
N SER A 27 9.39 -3.64 16.78
CA SER A 27 8.84 -5.00 16.97
C SER A 27 8.28 -5.25 18.37
N TYR A 28 8.72 -4.51 19.38
CA TYR A 28 8.25 -4.59 20.77
C TYR A 28 7.40 -3.38 21.21
N SER A 29 7.20 -2.40 20.33
CA SER A 29 6.34 -1.24 20.63
C SER A 29 4.88 -1.63 20.65
N ARG A 30 4.09 -0.96 21.46
CA ARG A 30 2.64 -1.10 21.47
C ARG A 30 2.04 -0.36 20.27
N SER A 31 0.91 -0.84 19.77
CA SER A 31 0.25 -0.24 18.60
C SER A 31 -0.29 1.18 18.85
N ASP A 32 -0.63 1.50 20.10
CA ASP A 32 -1.07 2.84 20.52
C ASP A 32 0.05 3.87 20.56
N GLU A 33 1.31 3.42 20.63
CA GLU A 33 2.52 4.28 20.60
C GLU A 33 2.97 4.64 19.17
N LEU A 34 2.32 4.09 18.14
CA LEU A 34 2.72 4.26 16.75
C LEU A 34 2.03 5.47 16.10
N SER A 35 2.76 6.20 15.24
CA SER A 35 2.16 7.23 14.38
C SER A 35 1.18 6.64 13.35
N GLY A 36 0.34 7.49 12.73
CA GLY A 36 -0.58 7.07 11.68
C GLY A 36 0.11 6.32 10.53
N GLY A 37 1.21 6.87 10.02
CA GLY A 37 2.01 6.23 8.96
C GLY A 37 2.71 4.95 9.43
N GLN A 38 3.11 4.85 10.69
CA GLN A 38 3.64 3.60 11.25
C GLN A 38 2.55 2.54 11.37
N ARG A 39 1.36 2.89 11.85
CA ARG A 39 0.20 1.97 11.88
C ARG A 39 -0.16 1.46 10.48
N GLN A 40 -0.14 2.34 9.48
CA GLN A 40 -0.39 1.94 8.09
C GLN A 40 0.66 0.94 7.60
N ARG A 41 1.94 1.16 7.89
CA ARG A 41 3.01 0.21 7.54
C ARG A 41 2.88 -1.13 8.26
N ILE A 42 2.42 -1.16 9.51
CA ILE A 42 2.09 -2.42 10.22
C ILE A 42 0.94 -3.16 9.51
N GLY A 43 -0.09 -2.45 9.04
CA GLY A 43 -1.16 -3.03 8.22
C GLY A 43 -0.61 -3.73 6.97
N ILE A 44 0.31 -3.07 6.27
CA ILE A 44 1.00 -3.65 5.09
C ILE A 44 1.84 -4.87 5.49
N ALA A 45 2.63 -4.79 6.59
CA ALA A 45 3.41 -5.92 7.08
C ALA A 45 2.55 -7.16 7.37
N ARG A 46 1.38 -6.96 7.98
CA ARG A 46 0.39 -8.03 8.22
C ARG A 46 -0.14 -8.64 6.93
N ALA A 47 -0.39 -7.81 5.92
CA ALA A 47 -0.91 -8.27 4.63
C ALA A 47 0.13 -9.11 3.87
N ILE A 48 1.40 -8.70 3.85
CA ILE A 48 2.45 -9.38 3.08
C ILE A 48 3.04 -10.63 3.74
N ILE A 49 2.80 -10.86 5.04
CA ILE A 49 3.38 -12.00 5.78
C ILE A 49 3.04 -13.36 5.15
N LYS A 50 1.88 -13.46 4.48
CA LYS A 50 1.41 -14.66 3.77
C LYS A 50 1.86 -14.71 2.31
N LYS A 51 2.65 -13.75 1.83
CA LYS A 51 3.08 -13.60 0.44
C LYS A 51 1.91 -13.67 -0.55
N PRO A 52 0.93 -12.76 -0.47
CA PRO A 52 -0.24 -12.79 -1.31
C PRO A 52 0.12 -12.53 -2.78
N LEU A 53 -0.64 -13.12 -3.71
CA LEU A 53 -0.54 -12.80 -5.13
C LEU A 53 -1.19 -11.45 -5.47
N LEU A 54 -2.23 -11.07 -4.71
CA LEU A 54 -2.97 -9.81 -4.85
C LEU A 54 -3.12 -9.15 -3.47
N LEU A 55 -2.82 -7.86 -3.41
CA LEU A 55 -3.01 -7.01 -2.24
C LEU A 55 -3.99 -5.90 -2.61
N LEU A 56 -5.05 -5.77 -1.84
CA LEU A 56 -6.04 -4.70 -1.98
C LEU A 56 -5.73 -3.59 -0.97
N ALA A 57 -5.54 -2.38 -1.46
CA ALA A 57 -5.24 -1.20 -0.65
C ALA A 57 -6.30 -0.12 -0.90
N ASP A 58 -7.27 -0.05 0.01
CA ASP A 58 -8.35 0.93 -0.06
C ASP A 58 -7.90 2.22 0.65
N GLU A 59 -7.79 3.29 -0.11
CA GLU A 59 -7.37 4.62 0.34
C GLU A 59 -6.15 4.63 1.30
N PRO A 60 -5.04 3.95 0.96
CA PRO A 60 -3.97 3.70 1.93
C PRO A 60 -3.25 4.96 2.41
N VAL A 61 -3.55 6.12 1.84
CA VAL A 61 -2.88 7.40 2.12
C VAL A 61 -3.83 8.55 2.46
N ALA A 62 -5.14 8.30 2.57
CA ALA A 62 -6.17 9.35 2.71
C ALA A 62 -5.97 10.28 3.92
N SER A 63 -5.42 9.79 5.02
CA SER A 63 -5.24 10.55 6.27
C SER A 63 -3.78 10.90 6.56
N LEU A 64 -2.90 10.83 5.55
CA LEU A 64 -1.47 11.03 5.72
C LEU A 64 -1.02 12.36 5.10
N ASP A 65 -0.01 12.96 5.72
CA ASP A 65 0.71 14.07 5.11
C ASP A 65 1.43 13.64 3.81
N PRO A 66 1.80 14.57 2.91
CA PRO A 66 2.39 14.23 1.62
C PRO A 66 3.67 13.39 1.72
N LYS A 67 4.49 13.58 2.75
CA LYS A 67 5.73 12.82 2.95
C LYS A 67 5.41 11.36 3.34
N ALA A 68 4.49 11.18 4.28
CA ALA A 68 4.03 9.85 4.69
C ALA A 68 3.29 9.13 3.56
N ALA A 69 2.46 9.83 2.78
CA ALA A 69 1.77 9.28 1.62
C ALA A 69 2.75 8.74 0.57
N ASN A 70 3.76 9.55 0.21
CA ASN A 70 4.82 9.11 -0.71
C ASN A 70 5.58 7.90 -0.18
N LEU A 71 5.87 7.84 1.12
CA LEU A 71 6.55 6.70 1.74
C LEU A 71 5.72 5.41 1.62
N ILE A 72 4.41 5.47 1.88
CA ILE A 72 3.51 4.31 1.76
C ILE A 72 3.42 3.83 0.31
N LEU A 73 3.23 4.73 -0.66
CA LEU A 73 3.11 4.34 -2.06
C LEU A 73 4.42 3.81 -2.63
N SER A 74 5.57 4.39 -2.24
CA SER A 74 6.89 3.86 -2.57
C SER A 74 7.10 2.45 -2.01
N LEU A 75 6.64 2.21 -0.78
CA LEU A 75 6.70 0.89 -0.15
C LEU A 75 5.85 -0.14 -0.91
N LEU A 76 4.61 0.21 -1.28
CA LEU A 76 3.73 -0.65 -2.07
C LEU A 76 4.36 -0.96 -3.44
N LYS A 77 4.91 0.05 -4.13
CA LYS A 77 5.62 -0.14 -5.41
C LYS A 77 6.79 -1.10 -5.27
N ARG A 78 7.60 -0.96 -4.22
CA ARG A 78 8.73 -1.87 -3.94
C ARG A 78 8.25 -3.30 -3.66
N ILE A 79 7.18 -3.48 -2.88
CA ILE A 79 6.59 -4.80 -2.62
C ILE A 79 6.14 -5.45 -3.94
N ASN A 80 5.50 -4.70 -4.84
CA ASN A 80 5.15 -5.20 -6.17
C ASN A 80 6.40 -5.66 -6.95
N GLN A 81 7.46 -4.85 -6.97
CA GLN A 81 8.68 -5.14 -7.73
C GLN A 81 9.47 -6.32 -7.15
N ASP A 82 9.63 -6.35 -5.81
CA ASP A 82 10.51 -7.32 -5.15
C ASP A 82 9.84 -8.70 -4.97
N PHE A 83 8.52 -8.73 -4.79
CA PHE A 83 7.78 -9.96 -4.49
C PHE A 83 6.81 -10.40 -5.59
N GLY A 84 6.64 -9.60 -6.65
CA GLY A 84 5.70 -9.88 -7.73
C GLY A 84 4.23 -9.83 -7.29
N THR A 85 3.93 -9.26 -6.13
CA THR A 85 2.56 -9.09 -5.63
C THR A 85 1.84 -8.06 -6.49
N THR A 86 0.71 -8.42 -7.09
CA THR A 86 -0.18 -7.46 -7.74
C THR A 86 -0.83 -6.57 -6.69
N ILE A 87 -0.83 -5.25 -6.91
CA ILE A 87 -1.43 -4.30 -5.96
C ILE A 87 -2.56 -3.55 -6.67
N LEU A 88 -3.77 -3.69 -6.13
CA LEU A 88 -4.92 -2.89 -6.52
C LEU A 88 -5.14 -1.83 -5.45
N CYS A 89 -4.95 -0.57 -5.85
CA CYS A 89 -4.97 0.57 -4.93
C CYS A 89 -6.02 1.58 -5.37
N ASN A 90 -6.92 1.95 -4.46
CA ASN A 90 -7.87 3.04 -4.67
C ASN A 90 -7.22 4.35 -4.20
N LEU A 91 -7.16 5.34 -5.10
CA LEU A 91 -6.56 6.66 -4.83
C LEU A 91 -7.45 7.77 -5.38
N HIS A 92 -7.59 8.86 -4.62
CA HIS A 92 -8.28 10.08 -5.08
C HIS A 92 -7.33 11.09 -5.73
N GLN A 93 -6.03 11.00 -5.43
CA GLN A 93 -5.02 11.93 -5.94
C GLN A 93 -4.42 11.39 -7.23
N VAL A 94 -4.80 12.00 -8.34
CA VAL A 94 -4.39 11.57 -9.68
C VAL A 94 -2.87 11.60 -9.87
N ASP A 95 -2.19 12.63 -9.34
CA ASP A 95 -0.74 12.75 -9.45
C ASP A 95 0.00 11.58 -8.76
N LEU A 96 -0.50 11.14 -7.62
CA LEU A 96 0.03 9.97 -6.93
C LEU A 96 -0.27 8.69 -7.72
N ALA A 97 -1.47 8.56 -8.27
CA ALA A 97 -1.82 7.43 -9.12
C ALA A 97 -0.88 7.35 -10.34
N LYS A 98 -0.67 8.46 -11.06
CA LYS A 98 0.25 8.52 -12.20
C LYS A 98 1.70 8.20 -11.82
N LYS A 99 2.16 8.68 -10.67
CA LYS A 99 3.54 8.51 -10.22
C LYS A 99 3.86 7.06 -9.80
N TYR A 100 2.92 6.38 -9.17
CA TYR A 100 3.21 5.10 -8.49
C TYR A 100 2.61 3.87 -9.17
N SER A 101 1.57 4.01 -10.01
CA SER A 101 0.96 2.86 -10.69
C SER A 101 1.51 2.65 -12.11
N ASP A 102 1.36 1.42 -12.60
CA ASP A 102 1.67 1.06 -13.98
C ASP A 102 0.43 1.19 -14.88
N ARG A 103 -0.76 0.98 -14.31
CA ARG A 103 -2.06 0.99 -14.97
C ARG A 103 -3.07 1.74 -14.11
N ILE A 104 -3.91 2.56 -14.73
CA ILE A 104 -4.94 3.34 -14.05
C ILE A 104 -6.29 3.00 -14.68
N VAL A 105 -7.25 2.66 -13.82
CA VAL A 105 -8.65 2.41 -14.18
C VAL A 105 -9.48 3.55 -13.62
N GLY A 106 -10.13 4.31 -14.50
CA GLY A 106 -11.05 5.38 -14.11
C GLY A 106 -12.47 4.83 -13.95
N LEU A 107 -13.05 5.08 -12.78
CA LEU A 107 -14.41 4.66 -12.43
C LEU A 107 -15.32 5.87 -12.27
N LYS A 108 -16.53 5.82 -12.84
CA LYS A 108 -17.60 6.80 -12.64
C LYS A 108 -18.96 6.09 -12.66
N ASP A 109 -19.81 6.39 -11.70
CA ASP A 109 -21.15 5.82 -11.58
C ASP A 109 -21.20 4.28 -11.71
N GLY A 110 -20.21 3.61 -11.10
CA GLY A 110 -20.07 2.15 -11.12
C GLY A 110 -19.60 1.56 -12.44
N LYS A 111 -19.16 2.38 -13.41
CA LYS A 111 -18.68 1.94 -14.73
C LYS A 111 -17.22 2.31 -14.93
N ILE A 112 -16.49 1.45 -15.64
CA ILE A 112 -15.15 1.75 -16.12
C ILE A 112 -15.29 2.70 -17.32
N ILE A 113 -14.71 3.89 -17.22
CA ILE A 113 -14.73 4.91 -18.26
C ILE A 113 -13.42 5.00 -19.05
N PHE A 114 -12.33 4.56 -18.43
CA PHE A 114 -11.07 4.28 -19.13
C PHE A 114 -10.24 3.25 -18.34
N ASP A 115 -9.33 2.62 -19.05
CA ASP A 115 -8.39 1.63 -18.53
C ASP A 115 -7.10 1.73 -19.34
N GLU A 116 -6.08 2.39 -18.79
CA GLU A 116 -4.91 2.79 -19.54
C GLU A 116 -3.61 2.61 -18.74
N ASN A 117 -2.51 2.47 -19.44
CA ASN A 117 -1.19 2.61 -18.84
C ASN A 117 -1.02 4.01 -18.24
N SER A 118 -0.43 4.13 -17.07
CA SER A 118 -0.28 5.40 -16.35
C SER A 118 0.44 6.49 -17.18
N SER A 119 1.37 6.08 -18.05
CA SER A 119 2.10 7.00 -18.94
C SER A 119 1.23 7.62 -20.06
N LYS A 120 0.08 7.02 -20.37
CA LYS A 120 -0.86 7.47 -21.39
C LYS A 120 -2.01 8.34 -20.85
N ILE A 121 -2.12 8.46 -19.53
CA ILE A 121 -3.17 9.27 -18.90
C ILE A 121 -2.94 10.75 -19.19
N ASN A 122 -3.91 11.37 -19.82
CA ASN A 122 -3.92 12.79 -20.18
C ASN A 122 -5.11 13.54 -19.53
N THR A 123 -5.19 14.84 -19.76
CA THR A 123 -6.25 15.70 -19.22
C THR A 123 -7.64 15.22 -19.63
N THR A 124 -7.81 14.77 -20.88
CA THR A 124 -9.10 14.28 -21.39
C THR A 124 -9.60 13.02 -20.64
N ASN A 125 -8.70 12.13 -20.23
CA ASN A 125 -9.08 11.00 -19.40
C ASN A 125 -9.59 11.45 -18.03
N LEU A 126 -8.95 12.48 -17.44
CA LEU A 126 -9.32 13.02 -16.14
C LEU A 126 -10.65 13.77 -16.17
N GLU A 127 -10.87 14.59 -17.21
CA GLU A 127 -12.14 15.29 -17.41
C GLU A 127 -13.34 14.35 -17.40
N LYS A 128 -13.21 13.15 -18.00
CA LYS A 128 -14.27 12.14 -18.00
C LYS A 128 -14.68 11.65 -16.60
N ILE A 129 -13.77 11.73 -15.61
CA ILE A 129 -14.08 11.36 -14.22
C ILE A 129 -14.92 12.46 -13.55
N TYR A 130 -14.61 13.75 -13.82
CA TYR A 130 -15.14 14.89 -13.07
C TYR A 130 -16.32 15.60 -13.75
N THR A 131 -16.55 15.34 -15.02
CA THR A 131 -17.72 15.83 -15.77
C THR A 131 -18.84 14.78 -15.83
#